data_ff751864e54d204b9bf651ed569cdc64
#
_entry.id   ff751864e54d204b9bf651ed569cdc64
#
_cell.length_a   1.000
_cell.length_b   1.000
_cell.length_c   1.000
_cell.angle_alpha   90.00
_cell.angle_beta   90.00
_cell.angle_gamma   90.00
#
_symmetry.space_group_name_H-M   'P 1'
#
loop_
_entity.id
_entity.type
_entity.pdbx_description
1 polymer ?
#
loop_
_entity_poly.entity_id
_entity_poly.type
_entity_poly.pdbx_seq_one_letter_code
_entity_poly.pdbx_strand_id
1 'polypeptide(L)'
;VAVLDSNFWLSTHVVAINMGYAGCVAAGVVGHIYLLLAVLRARDRRLLADTYRAMLGVLGFGLIFSTLGTMLGGIWADQSWGRFWGWDPKENGALMIVIWNAAILHARWGGLIRERGLVAMAIFGNAVTAWSFFGTNMLGIGLHSYGFMDKAFAWLMVFVFVQIVMLTGGLMIGTLGQAGKPVVQKSGQAAIGLPPVAQLVIEALVIVASFAITIFYLLKALGIWL
;
A
#
# COMPACT_ATOMS: atom_id res chain seq x y z
N VAL A 1 -2.37 -24.20 18.50
CA VAL A 1 -2.47 -24.17 17.04
C VAL A 1 -3.96 -24.10 16.73
N ALA A 2 -4.40 -23.00 16.10
CA ALA A 2 -5.79 -22.88 15.68
C ALA A 2 -6.11 -23.97 14.65
N VAL A 3 -7.20 -24.71 14.86
CA VAL A 3 -7.64 -25.74 13.91
C VAL A 3 -8.20 -25.04 12.69
N LEU A 4 -7.58 -25.26 11.53
CA LEU A 4 -8.02 -24.76 10.25
C LEU A 4 -8.93 -25.82 9.60
N ASP A 5 -10.18 -25.88 10.02
CA ASP A 5 -11.15 -26.72 9.32
C ASP A 5 -11.49 -26.10 7.97
N SER A 6 -11.21 -26.84 6.89
CA SER A 6 -11.54 -26.38 5.54
C SER A 6 -13.04 -26.44 5.33
N ASN A 7 -13.63 -25.28 5.14
CA ASN A 7 -15.04 -25.12 4.77
C ASN A 7 -15.18 -24.13 3.61
N PHE A 8 -16.39 -23.96 3.13
CA PHE A 8 -16.69 -23.02 2.04
C PHE A 8 -16.19 -21.60 2.32
N TRP A 9 -16.37 -21.12 3.56
CA TRP A 9 -15.99 -19.76 3.94
C TRP A 9 -14.47 -19.57 3.96
N LEU A 10 -13.71 -20.54 4.49
CA LEU A 10 -12.25 -20.49 4.45
C LEU A 10 -11.74 -20.47 3.01
N SER A 11 -12.26 -21.35 2.17
CA SER A 11 -11.80 -21.46 0.77
C SER A 11 -12.07 -20.17 -0.01
N THR A 12 -13.26 -19.58 0.12
CA THR A 12 -13.62 -18.34 -0.56
C THR A 12 -12.86 -17.14 0.00
N HIS A 13 -12.68 -17.07 1.32
CA HIS A 13 -11.85 -16.05 1.98
C HIS A 13 -10.43 -16.07 1.45
N VAL A 14 -9.77 -17.23 1.49
CA VAL A 14 -8.37 -17.38 1.08
C VAL A 14 -8.17 -16.95 -0.38
N VAL A 15 -9.05 -17.36 -1.28
CA VAL A 15 -8.98 -16.96 -2.69
C VAL A 15 -9.15 -15.43 -2.81
N ALA A 16 -10.20 -14.88 -2.22
CA ALA A 16 -10.50 -13.45 -2.35
C ALA A 16 -9.39 -12.57 -1.75
N ILE A 17 -8.89 -12.89 -0.55
CA ILE A 17 -7.86 -12.08 0.09
C ILE A 17 -6.52 -12.14 -0.66
N ASN A 18 -6.15 -13.30 -1.20
CA ASN A 18 -4.93 -13.43 -2.00
C ASN A 18 -5.04 -12.65 -3.33
N MET A 19 -6.21 -12.65 -3.99
CA MET A 19 -6.45 -11.79 -5.15
C MET A 19 -6.32 -10.32 -4.78
N GLY A 20 -6.84 -9.90 -3.61
CA GLY A 20 -6.69 -8.56 -3.08
C GLY A 20 -5.22 -8.19 -2.87
N TYR A 21 -4.45 -9.02 -2.20
CA TYR A 21 -3.02 -8.81 -1.98
C TYR A 21 -2.23 -8.74 -3.29
N ALA A 22 -2.50 -9.65 -4.21
CA ALA A 22 -1.88 -9.65 -5.53
C ALA A 22 -2.18 -8.35 -6.30
N GLY A 23 -3.43 -7.87 -6.27
CA GLY A 23 -3.82 -6.60 -6.87
C GLY A 23 -3.09 -5.40 -6.25
N CYS A 24 -2.99 -5.36 -4.91
CA CYS A 24 -2.30 -4.27 -4.22
C CYS A 24 -0.80 -4.24 -4.55
N VAL A 25 -0.14 -5.41 -4.55
CA VAL A 25 1.28 -5.52 -4.93
C VAL A 25 1.47 -5.15 -6.40
N ALA A 26 0.61 -5.64 -7.28
CA ALA A 26 0.68 -5.33 -8.71
C ALA A 26 0.51 -3.83 -8.98
N ALA A 27 -0.35 -3.12 -8.23
CA ALA A 27 -0.49 -1.67 -8.34
C ALA A 27 0.83 -0.95 -8.02
N GLY A 28 1.52 -1.36 -6.96
CA GLY A 28 2.84 -0.82 -6.62
C GLY A 28 3.92 -1.17 -7.66
N VAL A 29 3.89 -2.39 -8.22
CA VAL A 29 4.81 -2.78 -9.32
C VAL A 29 4.58 -1.90 -10.55
N VAL A 30 3.32 -1.67 -10.94
CA VAL A 30 2.99 -0.73 -12.04
C VAL A 30 3.44 0.69 -11.69
N GLY A 31 3.37 1.08 -10.42
CA GLY A 31 3.93 2.34 -9.93
C GLY A 31 5.44 2.47 -10.17
N HIS A 32 6.22 1.42 -9.92
CA HIS A 32 7.65 1.39 -10.24
C HIS A 32 7.90 1.50 -11.76
N ILE A 33 7.11 0.76 -12.57
CA ILE A 33 7.18 0.86 -14.02
C ILE A 33 6.89 2.30 -14.47
N TYR A 34 5.88 2.96 -13.89
CA TYR A 34 5.58 4.36 -14.19
C TYR A 34 6.77 5.28 -13.88
N LEU A 35 7.43 5.12 -12.71
CA LEU A 35 8.61 5.92 -12.39
C LEU A 35 9.76 5.67 -13.37
N LEU A 36 10.02 4.43 -13.70
CA LEU A 36 11.07 4.07 -14.66
C LEU A 36 10.80 4.67 -16.05
N LEU A 37 9.57 4.55 -16.53
CA LEU A 37 9.15 5.16 -17.79
C LEU A 37 9.22 6.70 -17.76
N ALA A 38 8.86 7.32 -16.63
CA ALA A 38 8.96 8.76 -16.45
C ALA A 38 10.42 9.25 -16.54
N VAL A 39 11.38 8.45 -16.08
CA VAL A 39 12.81 8.76 -16.17
C VAL A 39 13.34 8.51 -17.58
N LEU A 40 13.07 7.33 -18.16
CA LEU A 40 13.65 6.91 -19.43
C LEU A 40 12.91 7.50 -20.65
N ARG A 41 11.60 7.69 -20.54
CA ARG A 41 10.71 8.08 -21.65
C ARG A 41 9.78 9.26 -21.29
N ALA A 42 10.30 10.26 -20.63
CA ALA A 42 9.53 11.41 -20.15
C ALA A 42 8.72 12.17 -21.26
N ARG A 43 9.04 11.96 -22.54
CA ARG A 43 8.36 12.56 -23.68
C ARG A 43 7.12 11.79 -24.14
N ASP A 44 7.01 10.49 -23.83
CA ASP A 44 5.88 9.65 -24.24
C ASP A 44 4.72 9.78 -23.24
N ARG A 45 3.95 10.84 -23.42
CA ARG A 45 2.78 11.16 -22.58
C ARG A 45 1.69 10.10 -22.65
N ARG A 46 1.53 9.43 -23.79
CA ARG A 46 0.51 8.42 -23.96
C ARG A 46 0.83 7.17 -23.14
N LEU A 47 2.06 6.67 -23.24
CA LEU A 47 2.52 5.52 -22.49
C LEU A 47 2.40 5.74 -20.96
N LEU A 48 2.80 6.93 -20.48
CA LEU A 48 2.66 7.29 -19.06
C LEU A 48 1.19 7.31 -18.63
N ALA A 49 0.30 7.90 -19.44
CA ALA A 49 -1.12 7.96 -19.14
C ALA A 49 -1.78 6.57 -19.11
N ASP A 50 -1.39 5.68 -20.03
CA ASP A 50 -1.93 4.32 -20.08
C ASP A 50 -1.42 3.48 -18.90
N THR A 51 -0.15 3.61 -18.53
CA THR A 51 0.42 2.97 -17.32
C THR A 51 -0.28 3.46 -16.05
N TYR A 52 -0.55 4.76 -15.96
CA TYR A 52 -1.28 5.33 -14.83
C TYR A 52 -2.73 4.80 -14.75
N ARG A 53 -3.44 4.69 -15.87
CA ARG A 53 -4.80 4.11 -15.90
C ARG A 53 -4.80 2.65 -15.51
N ALA A 54 -3.83 1.86 -16.00
CA ALA A 54 -3.65 0.47 -15.61
C ALA A 54 -3.45 0.35 -14.10
N MET A 55 -2.58 1.19 -13.51
CA MET A 55 -2.35 1.22 -12.07
C MET A 55 -3.63 1.49 -11.28
N LEU A 56 -4.45 2.48 -11.70
CA LEU A 56 -5.74 2.77 -11.07
C LEU A 56 -6.70 1.58 -11.14
N GLY A 57 -6.77 0.91 -12.27
CA GLY A 57 -7.61 -0.29 -12.44
C GLY A 57 -7.19 -1.42 -11.51
N VAL A 58 -5.89 -1.70 -11.44
CA VAL A 58 -5.33 -2.75 -10.58
C VAL A 58 -5.48 -2.40 -9.10
N LEU A 59 -5.32 -1.12 -8.74
CA LEU A 59 -5.55 -0.64 -7.38
C LEU A 59 -7.01 -0.82 -6.95
N GLY A 60 -7.96 -0.48 -7.84
CA GLY A 60 -9.39 -0.69 -7.60
C GLY A 60 -9.74 -2.17 -7.44
N PHE A 61 -9.17 -3.04 -8.29
CA PHE A 61 -9.28 -4.49 -8.14
C PHE A 61 -8.75 -4.96 -6.77
N GLY A 62 -7.55 -4.52 -6.40
CA GLY A 62 -6.94 -4.84 -5.10
C GLY A 62 -7.82 -4.41 -3.92
N LEU A 63 -8.40 -3.20 -3.97
CA LEU A 63 -9.31 -2.71 -2.94
C LEU A 63 -10.57 -3.57 -2.82
N ILE A 64 -11.23 -3.88 -3.94
CA ILE A 64 -12.46 -4.69 -3.94
C ILE A 64 -12.19 -6.06 -3.32
N PHE A 65 -11.17 -6.77 -3.82
CA PHE A 65 -10.89 -8.13 -3.37
C PHE A 65 -10.31 -8.19 -1.95
N SER A 66 -9.51 -7.21 -1.52
CA SER A 66 -9.05 -7.14 -0.13
C SER A 66 -10.21 -6.86 0.82
N THR A 67 -11.16 -5.99 0.44
CA THR A 67 -12.37 -5.73 1.25
C THR A 67 -13.25 -6.97 1.34
N LEU A 68 -13.58 -7.59 0.21
CA LEU A 68 -14.37 -8.81 0.19
C LEU A 68 -13.68 -9.94 0.96
N GLY A 69 -12.38 -10.12 0.75
CA GLY A 69 -11.61 -11.14 1.46
C GLY A 69 -11.61 -10.91 2.96
N THR A 70 -11.45 -9.68 3.43
CA THR A 70 -11.50 -9.35 4.86
C THR A 70 -12.86 -9.66 5.47
N MET A 71 -13.95 -9.31 4.77
CA MET A 71 -15.31 -9.61 5.23
C MET A 71 -15.60 -11.13 5.28
N LEU A 72 -15.20 -11.85 4.25
CA LEU A 72 -15.34 -13.32 4.21
C LEU A 72 -14.51 -14.00 5.30
N GLY A 73 -13.33 -13.45 5.61
CA GLY A 73 -12.49 -13.91 6.72
C GLY A 73 -13.16 -13.74 8.07
N GLY A 74 -13.85 -12.61 8.28
CA GLY A 74 -14.65 -12.40 9.49
C GLY A 74 -15.79 -13.41 9.62
N ILE A 75 -16.51 -13.70 8.53
CA ILE A 75 -17.59 -14.71 8.54
C ILE A 75 -17.02 -16.10 8.88
N TRP A 76 -15.89 -16.47 8.27
CA TRP A 76 -15.22 -17.72 8.61
C TRP A 76 -14.78 -17.77 10.07
N ALA A 77 -14.20 -16.69 10.58
CA ALA A 77 -13.75 -16.57 11.96
C ALA A 77 -14.90 -16.69 12.96
N ASP A 78 -16.06 -16.11 12.63
CA ASP A 78 -17.27 -16.24 13.44
C ASP A 78 -17.71 -17.69 13.60
N GLN A 79 -17.74 -18.42 12.50
CA GLN A 79 -18.13 -19.84 12.51
C GLN A 79 -17.09 -20.76 13.15
N SER A 80 -15.78 -20.46 12.98
CA SER A 80 -14.70 -21.34 13.42
C SER A 80 -14.23 -21.05 14.84
N TRP A 81 -14.35 -19.80 15.28
CA TRP A 81 -13.83 -19.30 16.57
C TRP A 81 -14.86 -18.57 17.41
N GLY A 82 -16.12 -18.46 16.94
CA GLY A 82 -17.22 -17.80 17.63
C GLY A 82 -17.07 -16.29 17.73
N ARG A 83 -16.26 -15.68 16.89
CA ARG A 83 -16.10 -14.22 16.82
C ARG A 83 -15.80 -13.74 15.41
N PHE A 84 -16.51 -12.74 14.94
CA PHE A 84 -16.32 -12.14 13.62
C PHE A 84 -14.99 -11.37 13.53
N TRP A 85 -14.59 -10.68 14.61
CA TRP A 85 -13.39 -9.84 14.67
C TRP A 85 -12.80 -9.83 16.06
N GLY A 86 -11.50 -9.98 16.19
CA GLY A 86 -10.80 -10.05 17.47
C GLY A 86 -9.60 -9.12 17.60
N TRP A 87 -9.40 -8.22 16.61
CA TRP A 87 -8.30 -7.27 16.60
C TRP A 87 -6.91 -7.91 16.65
N ASP A 88 -6.78 -9.13 16.15
CA ASP A 88 -5.46 -9.73 16.08
C ASP A 88 -4.59 -9.07 14.99
N PRO A 89 -3.26 -9.23 15.03
CA PRO A 89 -2.37 -8.55 14.11
C PRO A 89 -2.70 -8.82 12.64
N LYS A 90 -3.16 -10.02 12.30
CA LYS A 90 -3.48 -10.38 10.92
C LYS A 90 -4.77 -9.71 10.42
N GLU A 91 -5.78 -9.64 11.28
CA GLU A 91 -7.01 -8.90 11.01
C GLU A 91 -6.72 -7.41 10.81
N ASN A 92 -5.93 -6.82 11.72
CA ASN A 92 -5.50 -5.42 11.61
C ASN A 92 -4.68 -5.16 10.35
N GLY A 93 -3.82 -6.10 9.96
CA GLY A 93 -3.05 -6.03 8.72
C GLY A 93 -3.96 -6.01 7.49
N ALA A 94 -4.95 -6.89 7.42
CA ALA A 94 -5.93 -6.90 6.33
C ALA A 94 -6.71 -5.58 6.24
N LEU A 95 -7.20 -5.08 7.38
CA LEU A 95 -7.89 -3.80 7.45
C LEU A 95 -6.99 -2.64 7.02
N MET A 96 -5.71 -2.66 7.39
CA MET A 96 -4.73 -1.62 7.00
C MET A 96 -4.56 -1.56 5.48
N ILE A 97 -4.54 -2.69 4.78
CA ILE A 97 -4.50 -2.72 3.30
C ILE A 97 -5.75 -2.07 2.72
N VAL A 98 -6.94 -2.41 3.22
CA VAL A 98 -8.22 -1.83 2.76
C VAL A 98 -8.21 -0.32 2.95
N ILE A 99 -7.88 0.14 4.17
CA ILE A 99 -7.85 1.58 4.48
C ILE A 99 -6.82 2.31 3.63
N TRP A 100 -5.62 1.74 3.44
CA TRP A 100 -4.57 2.37 2.63
C TRP A 100 -5.01 2.55 1.17
N ASN A 101 -5.53 1.50 0.54
CA ASN A 101 -6.00 1.60 -0.85
C ASN A 101 -7.21 2.54 -1.00
N ALA A 102 -8.15 2.51 -0.05
CA ALA A 102 -9.26 3.46 -0.03
C ALA A 102 -8.75 4.90 0.11
N ALA A 103 -7.77 5.15 1.01
CA ALA A 103 -7.17 6.47 1.20
C ALA A 103 -6.50 6.99 -0.09
N ILE A 104 -5.80 6.14 -0.85
CA ILE A 104 -5.22 6.52 -2.15
C ILE A 104 -6.32 7.02 -3.11
N LEU A 105 -7.40 6.26 -3.26
CA LEU A 105 -8.48 6.61 -4.18
C LEU A 105 -9.22 7.87 -3.73
N HIS A 106 -9.52 8.00 -2.43
CA HIS A 106 -10.16 9.21 -1.89
C HIS A 106 -9.27 10.45 -2.04
N ALA A 107 -7.99 10.34 -1.75
CA ALA A 107 -7.03 11.42 -1.94
C ALA A 107 -6.95 11.85 -3.41
N ARG A 108 -7.01 10.88 -4.34
CA ARG A 108 -6.99 11.16 -5.77
C ARG A 108 -8.28 11.82 -6.25
N TRP A 109 -9.43 11.30 -5.89
CA TRP A 109 -10.74 11.83 -6.30
C TRP A 109 -11.07 13.15 -5.58
N GLY A 110 -10.63 13.30 -4.33
CA GLY A 110 -10.73 14.56 -3.59
C GLY A 110 -9.76 15.65 -4.06
N GLY A 111 -8.90 15.37 -5.06
CA GLY A 111 -7.94 16.34 -5.60
C GLY A 111 -6.76 16.65 -4.68
N LEU A 112 -6.58 15.90 -3.59
CA LEU A 112 -5.50 16.09 -2.62
C LEU A 112 -4.14 15.70 -3.23
N ILE A 113 -4.13 14.67 -4.07
CA ILE A 113 -2.93 14.18 -4.76
C ILE A 113 -3.15 14.15 -6.27
N ARG A 114 -2.04 14.34 -7.01
CA ARG A 114 -1.97 14.19 -8.46
C ARG A 114 -1.32 12.85 -8.84
N GLU A 115 -1.03 12.64 -10.12
CA GLU A 115 -0.46 11.39 -10.64
C GLU A 115 0.74 10.89 -9.83
N ARG A 116 1.70 11.77 -9.52
CA ARG A 116 2.90 11.39 -8.75
C ARG A 116 2.60 10.95 -7.34
N GLY A 117 1.75 11.69 -6.64
CA GLY A 117 1.34 11.33 -5.28
C GLY A 117 0.65 9.97 -5.26
N LEU A 118 -0.22 9.69 -6.26
CA LEU A 118 -0.86 8.39 -6.37
C LEU A 118 0.16 7.27 -6.63
N VAL A 119 1.09 7.48 -7.56
CA VAL A 119 2.19 6.53 -7.84
C VAL A 119 3.01 6.26 -6.58
N ALA A 120 3.36 7.31 -5.85
CA ALA A 120 4.10 7.22 -4.60
C ALA A 120 3.35 6.39 -3.55
N MET A 121 2.08 6.68 -3.34
CA MET A 121 1.25 5.94 -2.39
C MET A 121 1.02 4.49 -2.82
N ALA A 122 0.89 4.20 -4.12
CA ALA A 122 0.76 2.84 -4.64
C ALA A 122 2.05 2.03 -4.41
N ILE A 123 3.23 2.62 -4.62
CA ILE A 123 4.52 1.98 -4.31
C ILE A 123 4.62 1.68 -2.81
N PHE A 124 4.27 2.63 -1.95
CA PHE A 124 4.26 2.39 -0.51
C PHE A 124 3.24 1.32 -0.10
N GLY A 125 2.17 1.16 -0.87
CA GLY A 125 1.20 0.07 -0.72
C GLY A 125 1.84 -1.32 -0.75
N ASN A 126 2.97 -1.51 -1.46
CA ASN A 126 3.74 -2.75 -1.40
C ASN A 126 4.31 -3.02 0.00
N ALA A 127 4.82 -1.98 0.67
CA ALA A 127 5.32 -2.12 2.04
C ALA A 127 4.18 -2.43 3.02
N VAL A 128 3.02 -1.76 2.86
CA VAL A 128 1.81 -2.02 3.66
C VAL A 128 1.35 -3.46 3.47
N THR A 129 1.28 -3.93 2.23
CA THR A 129 0.83 -5.30 1.92
C THR A 129 1.83 -6.34 2.44
N ALA A 130 3.12 -6.13 2.23
CA ALA A 130 4.15 -7.05 2.70
C ALA A 130 4.19 -7.12 4.24
N TRP A 131 4.05 -5.98 4.92
CA TRP A 131 3.92 -5.95 6.37
C TRP A 131 2.69 -6.71 6.84
N SER A 132 1.54 -6.48 6.22
CA SER A 132 0.28 -7.15 6.58
C SER A 132 0.33 -8.66 6.35
N PHE A 133 1.02 -9.11 5.32
CA PHE A 133 1.14 -10.53 5.01
C PHE A 133 2.20 -11.24 5.85
N PHE A 134 3.41 -10.70 5.91
CA PHE A 134 4.57 -11.31 6.57
C PHE A 134 4.79 -10.76 7.99
N GLY A 135 4.82 -9.43 8.14
CA GLY A 135 5.18 -8.78 9.40
C GLY A 135 4.23 -9.12 10.54
N THR A 136 2.93 -9.13 10.29
CA THR A 136 1.94 -9.47 11.32
C THR A 136 2.05 -10.92 11.81
N ASN A 137 2.47 -11.86 10.97
CA ASN A 137 2.71 -13.24 11.37
C ASN A 137 3.92 -13.39 12.31
N MET A 138 4.93 -12.53 12.14
CA MET A 138 6.14 -12.55 12.95
C MET A 138 5.93 -12.08 14.37
N LEU A 139 4.81 -11.42 14.64
CA LEU A 139 4.47 -11.02 16.01
C LEU A 139 4.11 -12.19 16.92
N GLY A 140 3.82 -13.36 16.35
CA GLY A 140 3.51 -14.57 17.12
C GLY A 140 2.26 -14.49 18.00
N ILE A 141 1.38 -13.50 17.75
CA ILE A 141 0.20 -13.17 18.57
C ILE A 141 -1.06 -13.38 17.72
N GLY A 142 -2.12 -13.84 18.39
CA GLY A 142 -3.44 -14.04 17.78
C GLY A 142 -3.63 -15.43 17.17
N LEU A 143 -4.85 -15.69 16.70
CA LEU A 143 -5.24 -16.99 16.15
C LEU A 143 -4.67 -17.24 14.75
N HIS A 144 -4.23 -16.19 14.06
CA HIS A 144 -3.60 -16.25 12.74
C HIS A 144 -2.05 -16.33 12.79
N SER A 145 -1.48 -16.75 13.90
CA SER A 145 -0.02 -16.92 14.02
C SER A 145 0.39 -18.31 13.51
N TYR A 146 1.03 -18.35 12.34
CA TYR A 146 1.38 -19.62 11.66
C TYR A 146 2.87 -19.99 11.77
N GLY A 147 3.64 -19.24 12.55
CA GLY A 147 5.08 -19.45 12.73
C GLY A 147 5.90 -19.12 11.49
N PHE A 148 6.79 -18.14 11.59
CA PHE A 148 7.75 -17.80 10.54
C PHE A 148 9.17 -17.80 11.11
N MET A 149 10.13 -18.04 10.20
CA MET A 149 11.54 -18.10 10.55
C MET A 149 12.10 -16.69 10.76
N ASP A 150 12.96 -16.50 11.74
CA ASP A 150 13.62 -15.22 12.08
C ASP A 150 14.30 -14.54 10.90
N LYS A 151 14.82 -15.33 9.94
CA LYS A 151 15.45 -14.82 8.73
C LYS A 151 14.48 -14.06 7.79
N ALA A 152 13.19 -14.37 7.83
CA ALA A 152 12.21 -13.70 6.98
C ALA A 152 11.99 -12.23 7.38
N PHE A 153 12.18 -11.87 8.66
CA PHE A 153 12.08 -10.49 9.12
C PHE A 153 13.14 -9.58 8.50
N ALA A 154 14.39 -10.03 8.43
CA ALA A 154 15.47 -9.25 7.81
C ALA A 154 15.15 -8.96 6.33
N TRP A 155 14.69 -9.96 5.58
CA TRP A 155 14.30 -9.79 4.19
C TRP A 155 13.08 -8.87 4.02
N LEU A 156 12.11 -8.93 4.92
CA LEU A 156 10.99 -8.00 4.93
C LEU A 156 11.47 -6.56 5.12
N MET A 157 12.40 -6.33 6.05
CA MET A 157 12.96 -4.99 6.28
C MET A 157 13.75 -4.49 5.07
N VAL A 158 14.54 -5.35 4.43
CA VAL A 158 15.23 -5.01 3.16
C VAL A 158 14.21 -4.63 2.09
N PHE A 159 13.13 -5.41 1.93
CA PHE A 159 12.09 -5.11 0.95
C PHE A 159 11.44 -3.74 1.22
N VAL A 160 11.01 -3.48 2.47
CA VAL A 160 10.41 -2.20 2.86
C VAL A 160 11.38 -1.04 2.62
N PHE A 161 12.65 -1.21 2.98
CA PHE A 161 13.68 -0.20 2.73
C PHE A 161 13.84 0.11 1.24
N VAL A 162 13.87 -0.92 0.39
CA VAL A 162 13.93 -0.74 -1.07
C VAL A 162 12.72 0.03 -1.58
N GLN A 163 11.50 -0.25 -1.09
CA GLN A 163 10.31 0.52 -1.47
C GLN A 163 10.47 2.01 -1.12
N ILE A 164 10.98 2.32 0.07
CA ILE A 164 11.21 3.71 0.52
C ILE A 164 12.26 4.41 -0.35
N VAL A 165 13.36 3.73 -0.67
CA VAL A 165 14.43 4.28 -1.53
C VAL A 165 13.91 4.56 -2.94
N MET A 166 13.17 3.61 -3.53
CA MET A 166 12.58 3.78 -4.87
C MET A 166 11.56 4.92 -4.90
N LEU A 167 10.72 5.00 -3.88
CA LEU A 167 9.76 6.08 -3.70
C LEU A 167 10.45 7.44 -3.63
N THR A 168 11.42 7.59 -2.73
CA THR A 168 12.13 8.84 -2.49
C THR A 168 12.93 9.27 -3.73
N GLY A 169 13.66 8.35 -4.34
CA GLY A 169 14.41 8.60 -5.58
C GLY A 169 13.51 9.02 -6.74
N GLY A 170 12.38 8.34 -6.92
CA GLY A 170 11.40 8.67 -7.96
C GLY A 170 10.77 10.06 -7.78
N LEU A 171 10.44 10.43 -6.56
CA LEU A 171 9.91 11.76 -6.23
C LEU A 171 10.97 12.86 -6.47
N MET A 172 12.22 12.65 -6.03
CA MET A 172 13.31 13.62 -6.21
C MET A 172 13.65 13.84 -7.70
N ILE A 173 13.77 12.80 -8.49
CA ILE A 173 14.04 12.92 -9.93
C ILE A 173 12.92 13.68 -10.61
N GLY A 174 11.67 13.42 -10.21
CA GLY A 174 10.51 14.13 -10.74
C GLY A 174 10.49 15.63 -10.42
N THR A 175 10.99 16.06 -9.27
CA THR A 175 11.08 17.49 -8.88
C THR A 175 12.20 18.20 -9.63
N LEU A 176 13.35 17.58 -9.79
CA LEU A 176 14.49 18.15 -10.52
C LEU A 176 14.18 18.36 -12.02
N GLY A 177 13.41 17.46 -12.64
CA GLY A 177 13.02 17.58 -14.04
C GLY A 177 11.98 18.68 -14.35
N GLN A 178 11.34 19.29 -13.33
CA GLN A 178 10.36 20.36 -13.49
C GLN A 178 10.88 21.76 -13.14
N ALA A 179 12.01 21.89 -12.48
CA ALA A 179 12.57 23.16 -12.06
C ALA A 179 12.95 24.09 -13.24
N GLY A 180 12.87 23.61 -14.48
CA GLY A 180 13.23 24.37 -15.69
C GLY A 180 12.10 24.64 -16.69
N LYS A 181 10.83 24.36 -16.38
CA LYS A 181 9.72 24.60 -17.34
C LYS A 181 8.74 25.64 -16.82
N PRO A 182 8.42 26.71 -17.63
CA PRO A 182 7.38 27.64 -17.27
C PRO A 182 6.04 26.91 -17.16
N VAL A 183 5.33 27.17 -16.06
CA VAL A 183 3.97 26.69 -15.83
C VAL A 183 3.05 27.39 -16.83
N VAL A 184 2.71 26.72 -17.92
CA VAL A 184 1.61 27.17 -18.79
C VAL A 184 0.31 26.82 -18.07
N GLN A 185 -0.22 27.80 -17.37
CA GLN A 185 -1.52 27.72 -16.71
C GLN A 185 -2.60 27.70 -17.80
N LYS A 186 -3.18 26.54 -18.09
CA LYS A 186 -4.43 26.48 -18.84
C LYS A 186 -5.54 27.04 -17.94
N SER A 187 -5.94 28.28 -18.22
CA SER A 187 -7.11 28.89 -17.63
C SER A 187 -8.36 28.11 -18.00
N GLY A 188 -9.13 27.65 -16.99
CA GLY A 188 -10.46 27.17 -17.26
C GLY A 188 -11.06 26.13 -16.31
N GLN A 189 -10.34 25.65 -15.32
CA GLN A 189 -10.96 24.87 -14.23
C GLN A 189 -10.35 25.31 -12.91
N ALA A 190 -11.17 25.92 -12.06
CA ALA A 190 -10.84 26.15 -10.66
C ALA A 190 -10.74 24.78 -9.98
N ALA A 191 -9.57 24.14 -10.08
CA ALA A 191 -9.24 23.04 -9.22
C ALA A 191 -9.06 23.63 -7.82
N ILE A 192 -9.89 23.20 -6.87
CA ILE A 192 -9.60 23.32 -5.44
C ILE A 192 -8.39 22.42 -5.20
N GLY A 193 -7.23 22.86 -5.67
CA GLY A 193 -5.97 22.16 -5.52
C GLY A 193 -5.17 22.86 -4.43
N LEU A 194 -4.70 22.10 -3.47
CA LEU A 194 -3.73 22.60 -2.51
C LEU A 194 -2.53 23.23 -3.24
N PRO A 195 -1.99 24.34 -2.73
CA PRO A 195 -0.81 24.96 -3.33
C PRO A 195 0.34 23.93 -3.41
N PRO A 196 1.24 24.04 -4.39
CA PRO A 196 2.34 23.08 -4.62
C PRO A 196 3.16 22.78 -3.36
N VAL A 197 3.34 23.77 -2.50
CA VAL A 197 4.02 23.63 -1.21
C VAL A 197 3.23 22.73 -0.26
N ALA A 198 1.90 22.88 -0.21
CA ALA A 198 1.07 22.03 0.65
C ALA A 198 1.03 20.58 0.16
N GLN A 199 1.07 20.36 -1.17
CA GLN A 199 1.21 19.01 -1.73
C GLN A 199 2.55 18.39 -1.34
N LEU A 200 3.64 19.13 -1.44
CA LEU A 200 4.97 18.68 -1.02
C LEU A 200 5.03 18.36 0.47
N VAL A 201 4.38 19.19 1.29
CA VAL A 201 4.29 18.97 2.74
C VAL A 201 3.49 17.71 3.07
N ILE A 202 2.36 17.48 2.39
CA ILE A 202 1.56 16.26 2.59
C ILE A 202 2.33 15.02 2.14
N GLU A 203 3.00 15.08 1.00
CA GLU A 203 3.85 13.99 0.52
C GLU A 203 5.00 13.71 1.51
N ALA A 204 5.65 14.74 2.02
CA ALA A 204 6.69 14.62 3.04
C ALA A 204 6.14 14.05 4.36
N LEU A 205 4.96 14.51 4.82
CA LEU A 205 4.31 14.00 6.03
C LEU A 205 3.92 12.54 5.89
N VAL A 206 3.42 12.11 4.73
CA VAL A 206 3.12 10.70 4.45
C VAL A 206 4.39 9.87 4.52
N ILE A 207 5.50 10.35 3.96
CA ILE A 207 6.81 9.67 4.02
C ILE A 207 7.30 9.58 5.46
N VAL A 208 7.26 10.70 6.21
CA VAL A 208 7.71 10.76 7.62
C VAL A 208 6.85 9.88 8.52
N ALA A 209 5.52 9.94 8.37
CA ALA A 209 4.61 9.08 9.14
C ALA A 209 4.84 7.60 8.84
N SER A 210 5.07 7.26 7.57
CA SER A 210 5.38 5.91 7.14
C SER A 210 6.70 5.41 7.73
N PHE A 211 7.71 6.28 7.76
CA PHE A 211 9.02 5.98 8.35
C PHE A 211 8.91 5.82 9.87
N ALA A 212 8.16 6.70 10.54
CA ALA A 212 7.91 6.63 11.97
C ALA A 212 7.17 5.34 12.38
N ILE A 213 6.15 4.95 11.61
CA ILE A 213 5.43 3.70 11.82
C ILE A 213 6.36 2.50 11.64
N THR A 214 7.19 2.52 10.60
CA THR A 214 8.15 1.44 10.33
C THR A 214 9.19 1.32 11.45
N ILE A 215 9.75 2.47 11.91
CA ILE A 215 10.69 2.51 13.04
C ILE A 215 10.00 2.05 14.32
N PHE A 216 8.79 2.50 14.61
CA PHE A 216 8.05 2.09 15.80
C PHE A 216 7.91 0.57 15.88
N TYR A 217 7.47 -0.06 14.79
CA TYR A 217 7.34 -1.51 14.75
C TYR A 217 8.68 -2.24 14.76
N LEU A 218 9.72 -1.66 14.16
CA LEU A 218 11.09 -2.17 14.22
C LEU A 218 11.62 -2.18 15.66
N LEU A 219 11.48 -1.07 16.38
CA LEU A 219 11.92 -0.94 17.77
C LEU A 219 11.16 -1.90 18.70
N LYS A 220 9.86 -2.05 18.47
CA LYS A 220 9.03 -3.02 19.21
C LYS A 220 9.44 -4.46 18.91
N ALA A 221 9.72 -4.80 17.65
CA ALA A 221 10.18 -6.13 17.25
C ALA A 221 11.58 -6.47 17.78
N LEU A 222 12.44 -5.46 17.98
CA LEU A 222 13.76 -5.60 18.57
C LEU A 222 13.74 -5.61 20.11
N GLY A 223 12.56 -5.50 20.75
CA GLY A 223 12.44 -5.45 22.21
C GLY A 223 13.00 -4.16 22.83
N ILE A 224 13.22 -3.11 22.03
CA ILE A 224 13.79 -1.83 22.49
C ILE A 224 12.68 -0.91 23.01
N TRP A 225 11.42 -1.23 22.74
CA TRP A 225 10.25 -0.50 23.22
C TRP A 225 9.20 -1.48 23.75
N LEU A 226 8.64 -1.17 24.94
CA LEU A 226 7.55 -1.90 25.62
C LEU A 226 6.20 -1.63 24.95
#